data_69c26672bdf9dc9ae636d32778ff3d67
#
_entry.id   69c26672bdf9dc9ae636d32778ff3d67
#
_cell.length_a   1.000
_cell.length_b   1.000
_cell.length_c   1.000
_cell.angle_alpha   90.00
_cell.angle_beta   90.00
_cell.angle_gamma   90.00
#
_symmetry.space_group_name_H-M   'P 1'
#
loop_
_entity.id
_entity.type
_entity.pdbx_description
1 polymer ?
#
loop_
_entity_poly.entity_id
_entity_poly.type
_entity_poly.pdbx_seq_one_letter_code
_entity_poly.pdbx_strand_id
1 'polypeptide(L)'
;FPGTKIRLDGADNAGIFFAKQLAHVKTKAYDKDFPELSGLKIFPQTSETDEGAAYTEYYSYEPVGFADVIANYASDLPRVDVKGTPHRAEIVNIGDSYGYNVQELRACRRNAVLGIMKPLDSARAEAARRVYDVKVNHLIWHGDEKTGIIGVLSSGNNIPIYTLQNGAAGKADWASKTADEIAADIAGILNYIDTLTQNVEHPDSWVMPNDL
;
A
#
# COMPACT_ATOMS: atom_id res chain seq x y z
N PHE A 1 -13.45 -67.70 -45.31
CA PHE A 1 -13.68 -66.79 -44.18
C PHE A 1 -13.58 -65.37 -44.72
N PRO A 2 -14.67 -64.52 -44.66
CA PRO A 2 -14.54 -63.14 -45.04
C PRO A 2 -13.85 -62.34 -43.97
N GLY A 3 -12.77 -61.67 -44.34
CA GLY A 3 -12.00 -60.82 -43.46
C GLY A 3 -12.79 -59.63 -42.92
N THR A 4 -12.95 -59.57 -41.63
CA THR A 4 -13.51 -58.44 -40.91
C THR A 4 -12.53 -57.25 -41.02
N LYS A 5 -12.90 -56.27 -41.89
CA LYS A 5 -12.16 -55.00 -41.90
C LYS A 5 -12.47 -54.27 -40.59
N ILE A 6 -11.50 -54.23 -39.70
CA ILE A 6 -11.54 -53.36 -38.52
C ILE A 6 -11.46 -51.91 -39.04
N ARG A 7 -12.54 -51.16 -38.93
CA ARG A 7 -12.53 -49.70 -39.15
C ARG A 7 -11.83 -49.04 -37.96
N LEU A 8 -10.70 -48.43 -38.24
CA LEU A 8 -9.94 -47.62 -37.31
C LEU A 8 -10.51 -46.17 -37.21
N ASP A 9 -11.83 -46.05 -37.33
CA ASP A 9 -12.50 -44.71 -37.24
C ASP A 9 -12.67 -44.19 -35.79
N GLY A 10 -12.17 -44.90 -34.81
CA GLY A 10 -12.22 -44.52 -33.42
C GLY A 10 -10.91 -43.97 -32.80
N ALA A 11 -9.86 -43.82 -33.62
CA ALA A 11 -8.52 -43.51 -33.09
C ALA A 11 -8.35 -42.08 -32.62
N ASP A 12 -9.12 -41.10 -33.17
CA ASP A 12 -8.97 -39.69 -32.81
C ASP A 12 -9.49 -39.36 -31.39
N ASN A 13 -10.53 -40.06 -30.92
CA ASN A 13 -11.04 -39.84 -29.56
C ASN A 13 -10.30 -40.62 -28.48
N ALA A 14 -9.64 -41.74 -28.86
CA ALA A 14 -8.82 -42.51 -27.93
C ALA A 14 -7.54 -41.79 -27.54
N GLY A 15 -6.96 -40.98 -28.45
CA GLY A 15 -5.76 -40.17 -28.18
C GLY A 15 -5.95 -39.11 -27.12
N ILE A 16 -7.12 -38.46 -27.08
CA ILE A 16 -7.43 -37.45 -26.09
C ILE A 16 -7.66 -38.07 -24.71
N PHE A 17 -8.23 -39.24 -24.64
CA PHE A 17 -8.44 -39.98 -23.39
C PHE A 17 -7.11 -40.44 -22.78
N PHE A 18 -6.21 -40.98 -23.58
CA PHE A 18 -4.89 -41.39 -23.16
C PHE A 18 -3.98 -40.24 -22.77
N ALA A 19 -4.07 -39.09 -23.44
CA ALA A 19 -3.30 -37.90 -23.08
C ALA A 19 -3.65 -37.38 -21.69
N LYS A 20 -4.92 -37.42 -21.29
CA LYS A 20 -5.36 -37.07 -19.93
C LYS A 20 -4.92 -38.09 -18.86
N GLN A 21 -4.83 -39.39 -19.23
CA GLN A 21 -4.37 -40.42 -18.32
C GLN A 21 -2.86 -40.42 -18.12
N LEU A 22 -2.10 -39.92 -19.10
CA LEU A 22 -0.66 -39.74 -19.02
C LEU A 22 -0.24 -38.49 -18.21
N ALA A 23 -1.17 -37.59 -17.90
CA ALA A 23 -0.88 -36.41 -17.10
C ALA A 23 -0.69 -36.81 -15.63
N HIS A 24 0.53 -36.72 -15.13
CA HIS A 24 0.82 -36.85 -13.70
C HIS A 24 0.39 -35.52 -13.02
N VAL A 25 -0.72 -35.55 -12.30
CA VAL A 25 -1.17 -34.41 -11.52
C VAL A 25 -0.44 -34.44 -10.18
N LYS A 26 0.41 -33.45 -9.93
CA LYS A 26 1.06 -33.31 -8.62
C LYS A 26 -0.01 -33.03 -7.56
N THR A 27 0.05 -33.76 -6.47
CA THR A 27 -0.86 -33.59 -5.32
C THR A 27 -0.56 -32.33 -4.50
N LYS A 28 0.63 -31.74 -4.68
CA LYS A 28 1.03 -30.52 -3.96
C LYS A 28 0.65 -29.28 -4.78
N ALA A 29 -0.27 -28.48 -4.26
CA ALA A 29 -0.54 -27.13 -4.75
C ALA A 29 0.56 -26.18 -4.26
N TYR A 30 1.04 -25.32 -5.15
CA TYR A 30 2.01 -24.28 -4.82
C TYR A 30 1.27 -22.94 -4.77
N ASP A 31 1.41 -22.21 -3.66
CA ASP A 31 0.95 -20.83 -3.59
C ASP A 31 1.94 -19.94 -4.34
N LYS A 32 1.41 -18.93 -5.00
CA LYS A 32 2.23 -17.89 -5.62
C LYS A 32 2.65 -16.89 -4.54
N ASP A 33 3.95 -16.64 -4.44
CA ASP A 33 4.46 -15.58 -3.58
C ASP A 33 4.04 -14.22 -4.12
N PHE A 34 3.64 -13.34 -3.20
CA PHE A 34 3.24 -11.98 -3.52
C PHE A 34 4.24 -11.00 -2.91
N PRO A 35 4.43 -9.81 -3.55
CA PRO A 35 5.27 -8.78 -2.99
C PRO A 35 4.77 -8.36 -1.61
N GLU A 36 5.70 -7.98 -0.77
CA GLU A 36 5.43 -7.51 0.58
C GLU A 36 4.74 -6.13 0.54
N LEU A 37 3.79 -5.92 1.44
CA LEU A 37 3.07 -4.66 1.57
C LEU A 37 3.74 -3.83 2.67
N SER A 38 4.34 -2.70 2.28
CA SER A 38 5.15 -1.87 3.18
C SER A 38 4.34 -0.81 3.94
N GLY A 39 3.17 -0.41 3.43
CA GLY A 39 2.40 0.70 3.99
C GLY A 39 2.06 0.53 5.47
N LEU A 40 1.46 -0.59 5.85
CA LEU A 40 1.09 -0.88 7.24
C LEU A 40 2.29 -1.16 8.18
N LYS A 41 3.47 -1.40 7.63
CA LYS A 41 4.69 -1.55 8.43
C LYS A 41 5.28 -0.21 8.83
N ILE A 42 5.18 0.77 7.94
CA ILE A 42 5.71 2.12 8.15
C ILE A 42 4.70 2.97 8.93
N PHE A 43 3.41 2.85 8.58
CA PHE A 43 2.32 3.58 9.22
C PHE A 43 1.47 2.62 10.05
N PRO A 44 1.71 2.52 11.37
CA PRO A 44 0.93 1.63 12.23
C PRO A 44 -0.52 2.07 12.31
N GLN A 45 -1.41 1.09 12.46
CA GLN A 45 -2.83 1.37 12.66
C GLN A 45 -3.06 1.90 14.08
N THR A 46 -3.84 2.97 14.20
CA THR A 46 -4.38 3.46 15.46
C THR A 46 -5.90 3.29 15.47
N SER A 47 -6.48 3.10 16.66
CA SER A 47 -7.92 2.95 16.85
C SER A 47 -8.40 4.04 17.81
N GLU A 48 -8.34 5.28 17.35
CA GLU A 48 -8.68 6.46 18.15
C GLU A 48 -10.08 7.01 17.83
N THR A 49 -10.73 6.46 16.81
CA THR A 49 -12.03 6.93 16.32
C THR A 49 -13.17 6.08 16.86
N ASP A 50 -14.29 6.71 17.21
CA ASP A 50 -15.51 6.02 17.62
C ASP A 50 -16.11 5.20 16.46
N GLU A 51 -16.67 4.04 16.80
CA GLU A 51 -17.43 3.22 15.86
C GLU A 51 -18.63 4.01 15.31
N GLY A 52 -18.69 4.15 13.99
CA GLY A 52 -19.79 4.87 13.32
C GLY A 52 -19.53 6.35 13.08
N ALA A 53 -18.37 6.89 13.42
CA ALA A 53 -18.00 8.24 13.02
C ALA A 53 -17.84 8.34 11.50
N ALA A 54 -18.38 9.41 10.90
CA ALA A 54 -18.24 9.69 9.46
C ALA A 54 -16.95 10.45 9.13
N TYR A 55 -16.40 11.15 10.08
CA TYR A 55 -15.16 11.92 9.96
C TYR A 55 -14.47 12.06 11.31
N THR A 56 -13.18 12.32 11.28
CA THR A 56 -12.38 12.72 12.44
C THR A 56 -11.97 14.17 12.30
N GLU A 57 -12.08 14.94 13.39
CA GLU A 57 -11.69 16.35 13.41
C GLU A 57 -10.71 16.57 14.57
N TYR A 58 -9.61 17.26 14.29
CA TYR A 58 -8.66 17.71 15.31
C TYR A 58 -8.32 19.18 15.11
N TYR A 59 -7.92 19.84 16.16
CA TYR A 59 -7.60 21.26 16.16
C TYR A 59 -6.10 21.47 16.38
N SER A 60 -5.47 22.27 15.53
CA SER A 60 -4.15 22.79 15.77
C SER A 60 -4.23 24.20 16.31
N TYR A 61 -3.42 24.52 17.33
CA TYR A 61 -3.38 25.84 17.94
C TYR A 61 -2.05 26.52 17.61
N GLU A 62 -2.12 27.72 17.10
CA GLU A 62 -0.98 28.54 16.75
C GLU A 62 -1.03 29.84 17.57
N PRO A 63 0.02 30.16 18.36
CA PRO A 63 0.11 31.45 19.06
C PRO A 63 0.33 32.56 18.04
N VAL A 64 -0.48 33.60 18.13
CA VAL A 64 -0.41 34.80 17.25
C VAL A 64 -0.21 36.01 18.11
N GLY A 65 0.79 36.82 17.82
CA GLY A 65 1.08 38.05 18.52
C GLY A 65 2.58 38.33 18.57
N PHE A 66 2.92 39.41 19.18
CA PHE A 66 4.30 39.83 19.39
C PHE A 66 4.46 40.47 20.78
N ALA A 67 5.68 40.44 21.31
CA ALA A 67 6.05 41.17 22.52
C ALA A 67 6.94 42.33 22.13
N ASP A 68 6.77 43.47 22.79
CA ASP A 68 7.60 44.64 22.58
C ASP A 68 8.26 45.10 23.91
N VAL A 69 9.36 45.86 23.78
CA VAL A 69 10.06 46.42 24.90
C VAL A 69 9.28 47.60 25.45
N ILE A 70 8.83 47.52 26.68
CA ILE A 70 7.99 48.50 27.33
C ILE A 70 8.80 49.63 27.93
N ALA A 71 8.52 50.87 27.59
CA ALA A 71 9.01 52.04 28.31
C ALA A 71 8.20 52.24 29.62
N ASN A 72 8.79 52.85 30.62
CA ASN A 72 8.11 53.14 31.89
C ASN A 72 6.76 53.83 31.63
N TYR A 73 5.71 53.32 32.30
CA TYR A 73 4.32 53.82 32.21
C TYR A 73 3.60 53.61 30.88
N ALA A 74 4.07 52.69 30.02
CA ALA A 74 3.31 52.32 28.81
C ALA A 74 2.00 51.58 29.17
N SER A 75 0.89 52.10 28.70
CA SER A 75 -0.44 51.50 28.89
C SER A 75 -0.94 50.72 27.67
N ASP A 76 -0.24 50.84 26.53
CA ASP A 76 -0.59 50.15 25.27
C ASP A 76 0.32 48.95 25.09
N LEU A 77 -0.15 47.83 25.56
CA LEU A 77 0.56 46.53 25.47
C LEU A 77 0.07 45.73 24.26
N PRO A 78 0.97 45.13 23.47
CA PRO A 78 0.57 44.26 22.41
C PRO A 78 -0.20 43.05 22.96
N ARG A 79 -1.26 42.65 22.25
CA ARG A 79 -2.08 41.50 22.64
C ARG A 79 -1.57 40.27 21.95
N VAL A 80 -1.56 39.17 22.71
CA VAL A 80 -1.29 37.82 22.20
C VAL A 80 -2.59 37.04 22.20
N ASP A 81 -2.86 36.33 21.14
CA ASP A 81 -4.02 35.45 20.98
C ASP A 81 -3.61 34.08 20.46
N VAL A 82 -4.54 33.15 20.45
CA VAL A 82 -4.33 31.78 19.93
C VAL A 82 -5.34 31.53 18.81
N LYS A 83 -4.82 31.26 17.64
CA LYS A 83 -5.63 30.88 16.48
C LYS A 83 -5.78 29.36 16.45
N GLY A 84 -7.04 28.86 16.50
CA GLY A 84 -7.37 27.46 16.28
C GLY A 84 -7.72 27.19 14.82
N THR A 85 -7.08 26.20 14.22
CA THR A 85 -7.42 25.74 12.87
C THR A 85 -7.96 24.31 12.94
N PRO A 86 -9.21 24.06 12.50
CA PRO A 86 -9.76 22.71 12.44
C PRO A 86 -9.19 21.96 11.24
N HIS A 87 -8.84 20.71 11.45
CA HIS A 87 -8.44 19.75 10.42
C HIS A 87 -9.41 18.59 10.44
N ARG A 88 -9.95 18.24 9.28
CA ARG A 88 -10.93 17.18 9.12
C ARG A 88 -10.43 16.11 8.17
N ALA A 89 -10.58 14.85 8.57
CA ALA A 89 -10.32 13.67 7.75
C ALA A 89 -11.61 12.84 7.62
N GLU A 90 -12.00 12.53 6.38
CA GLU A 90 -13.17 11.70 6.09
C GLU A 90 -12.84 10.23 6.36
N ILE A 91 -13.81 9.49 6.94
CA ILE A 91 -13.70 8.07 7.18
C ILE A 91 -14.41 7.32 6.06
N VAL A 92 -13.71 6.40 5.40
CA VAL A 92 -14.26 5.57 4.34
C VAL A 92 -14.28 4.10 4.74
N ASN A 93 -15.34 3.40 4.32
CA ASN A 93 -15.47 1.97 4.52
C ASN A 93 -14.87 1.23 3.33
N ILE A 94 -14.01 0.26 3.61
CA ILE A 94 -13.45 -0.65 2.61
C ILE A 94 -14.07 -2.02 2.86
N GLY A 95 -14.61 -2.63 1.80
CA GLY A 95 -15.20 -3.96 1.89
C GLY A 95 -14.99 -4.74 0.60
N ASP A 96 -14.92 -6.04 0.73
CA ASP A 96 -14.97 -6.99 -0.34
C ASP A 96 -15.99 -8.10 -0.03
N SER A 97 -16.32 -8.91 -1.01
CA SER A 97 -17.25 -10.01 -0.81
C SER A 97 -16.84 -11.23 -1.60
N TYR A 98 -17.09 -12.40 -1.05
CA TYR A 98 -16.95 -13.66 -1.77
C TYR A 98 -18.18 -14.54 -1.55
N GLY A 99 -18.50 -15.34 -2.56
CA GLY A 99 -19.65 -16.22 -2.54
C GLY A 99 -19.27 -17.66 -2.84
N TYR A 100 -20.17 -18.59 -2.57
CA TYR A 100 -19.99 -20.01 -2.84
C TYR A 100 -21.11 -20.51 -3.75
N ASN A 101 -20.73 -21.28 -4.79
CA ASN A 101 -21.67 -22.12 -5.52
C ASN A 101 -21.75 -23.51 -4.85
N VAL A 102 -22.94 -24.05 -4.70
CA VAL A 102 -23.18 -25.36 -4.07
C VAL A 102 -22.39 -26.48 -4.78
N GLN A 103 -22.27 -26.41 -6.11
CA GLN A 103 -21.51 -27.39 -6.87
C GLN A 103 -20.00 -27.30 -6.60
N GLU A 104 -19.46 -26.07 -6.51
CA GLU A 104 -18.06 -25.83 -6.15
C GLU A 104 -17.75 -26.37 -4.75
N LEU A 105 -18.62 -26.10 -3.76
CA LEU A 105 -18.46 -26.57 -2.40
C LEU A 105 -18.42 -28.11 -2.32
N ARG A 106 -19.32 -28.78 -3.08
CA ARG A 106 -19.35 -30.24 -3.16
C ARG A 106 -18.09 -30.82 -3.83
N ALA A 107 -17.62 -30.17 -4.92
CA ALA A 107 -16.40 -30.59 -5.62
C ALA A 107 -15.16 -30.39 -4.74
N CYS A 108 -15.06 -29.25 -4.04
CA CYS A 108 -13.91 -28.96 -3.15
C CYS A 108 -13.89 -29.88 -1.94
N ARG A 109 -15.02 -30.20 -1.31
CA ARG A 109 -15.08 -31.18 -0.21
C ARG A 109 -14.56 -32.54 -0.64
N ARG A 110 -14.94 -33.01 -1.82
CA ARG A 110 -14.46 -34.28 -2.40
C ARG A 110 -12.95 -34.24 -2.65
N ASN A 111 -12.43 -33.14 -3.20
CA ASN A 111 -11.02 -32.99 -3.51
C ASN A 111 -10.16 -32.77 -2.25
N ALA A 112 -10.71 -32.10 -1.22
CA ALA A 112 -10.06 -31.94 0.08
C ALA A 112 -9.86 -33.29 0.80
N VAL A 113 -10.83 -34.19 0.72
CA VAL A 113 -10.71 -35.56 1.26
C VAL A 113 -9.57 -36.34 0.56
N LEU A 114 -9.31 -36.02 -0.71
CA LEU A 114 -8.22 -36.63 -1.48
C LEU A 114 -6.87 -35.94 -1.27
N GLY A 115 -6.80 -34.86 -0.46
CA GLY A 115 -5.57 -34.11 -0.18
C GLY A 115 -5.00 -33.33 -1.37
N ILE A 116 -5.80 -33.11 -2.42
CA ILE A 116 -5.34 -32.53 -3.68
C ILE A 116 -5.43 -30.99 -3.70
N MET A 117 -6.31 -30.38 -2.89
CA MET A 117 -6.56 -28.94 -2.89
C MET A 117 -6.75 -28.38 -1.49
N LYS A 118 -6.41 -27.11 -1.30
CA LYS A 118 -6.79 -26.35 -0.09
C LYS A 118 -8.32 -26.26 0.02
N PRO A 119 -8.91 -26.22 1.22
CA PRO A 119 -10.31 -25.93 1.41
C PRO A 119 -10.68 -24.61 0.73
N LEU A 120 -11.81 -24.57 0.02
CA LEU A 120 -12.22 -23.40 -0.78
C LEU A 120 -12.55 -22.18 0.09
N ASP A 121 -13.11 -22.41 1.27
CA ASP A 121 -13.46 -21.40 2.26
C ASP A 121 -12.23 -20.66 2.77
N SER A 122 -11.20 -21.39 3.22
CA SER A 122 -9.96 -20.77 3.66
C SER A 122 -9.22 -20.06 2.52
N ALA A 123 -9.17 -20.65 1.32
CA ALA A 123 -8.52 -20.03 0.18
C ALA A 123 -9.20 -18.71 -0.25
N ARG A 124 -10.54 -18.66 -0.21
CA ARG A 124 -11.28 -17.41 -0.53
C ARG A 124 -11.14 -16.37 0.57
N ALA A 125 -11.17 -16.78 1.84
CA ALA A 125 -10.94 -15.86 2.95
C ALA A 125 -9.53 -15.25 2.93
N GLU A 126 -8.51 -16.07 2.65
CA GLU A 126 -7.13 -15.59 2.46
C GLU A 126 -7.02 -14.61 1.28
N ALA A 127 -7.69 -14.93 0.16
CA ALA A 127 -7.71 -14.06 -1.01
C ALA A 127 -8.40 -12.71 -0.74
N ALA A 128 -9.55 -12.73 -0.06
CA ALA A 128 -10.28 -11.53 0.35
C ALA A 128 -9.41 -10.66 1.26
N ARG A 129 -8.82 -11.25 2.31
CA ARG A 129 -7.90 -10.51 3.18
C ARG A 129 -6.74 -9.89 2.40
N ARG A 130 -6.15 -10.63 1.46
CA ARG A 130 -5.05 -10.12 0.64
C ARG A 130 -5.48 -8.93 -0.22
N VAL A 131 -6.67 -9.00 -0.85
CA VAL A 131 -7.21 -7.89 -1.66
C VAL A 131 -7.46 -6.67 -0.80
N TYR A 132 -8.00 -6.86 0.40
CA TYR A 132 -8.17 -5.78 1.39
C TYR A 132 -6.83 -5.13 1.74
N ASP A 133 -5.82 -5.92 2.12
CA ASP A 133 -4.49 -5.42 2.49
C ASP A 133 -3.82 -4.66 1.33
N VAL A 134 -3.97 -5.15 0.08
CA VAL A 134 -3.48 -4.45 -1.12
C VAL A 134 -4.20 -3.11 -1.31
N LYS A 135 -5.53 -3.05 -1.12
CA LYS A 135 -6.27 -1.79 -1.23
C LYS A 135 -5.85 -0.80 -0.16
N VAL A 136 -5.68 -1.24 1.10
CA VAL A 136 -5.19 -0.39 2.19
C VAL A 136 -3.79 0.15 1.87
N ASN A 137 -2.88 -0.72 1.44
CA ASN A 137 -1.53 -0.31 1.04
C ASN A 137 -1.55 0.72 -0.09
N HIS A 138 -2.42 0.54 -1.09
CA HIS A 138 -2.59 1.51 -2.17
C HIS A 138 -3.12 2.86 -1.67
N LEU A 139 -4.09 2.85 -0.75
CA LEU A 139 -4.63 4.08 -0.16
C LEU A 139 -3.57 4.85 0.64
N ILE A 140 -2.72 4.15 1.39
CA ILE A 140 -1.62 4.78 2.14
C ILE A 140 -0.68 5.52 1.19
N TRP A 141 -0.26 4.88 0.10
CA TRP A 141 0.73 5.48 -0.81
C TRP A 141 0.15 6.47 -1.79
N HIS A 142 -0.97 6.13 -2.44
CA HIS A 142 -1.51 6.90 -3.57
C HIS A 142 -2.81 7.63 -3.24
N GLY A 143 -3.49 7.25 -2.15
CA GLY A 143 -4.81 7.80 -1.85
C GLY A 143 -5.90 7.35 -2.83
N ASP A 144 -7.01 8.08 -2.83
CA ASP A 144 -8.11 7.89 -3.77
C ASP A 144 -8.82 9.23 -4.01
N GLU A 145 -8.68 9.77 -5.21
CA GLU A 145 -9.29 11.06 -5.60
C GLU A 145 -10.82 11.07 -5.48
N LYS A 146 -11.47 9.91 -5.66
CA LYS A 146 -12.94 9.81 -5.60
C LYS A 146 -13.48 10.00 -4.19
N THR A 147 -12.74 9.56 -3.21
CA THR A 147 -13.11 9.63 -1.78
C THR A 147 -12.42 10.80 -1.07
N GLY A 148 -11.54 11.54 -1.75
CA GLY A 148 -10.80 12.64 -1.16
C GLY A 148 -9.68 12.21 -0.21
N ILE A 149 -9.32 10.92 -0.19
CA ILE A 149 -8.19 10.42 0.60
C ILE A 149 -6.89 10.79 -0.09
N ILE A 150 -6.04 11.51 0.63
CA ILE A 150 -4.73 11.93 0.16
C ILE A 150 -3.70 10.89 0.60
N GLY A 151 -2.97 10.31 -0.35
CA GLY A 151 -1.87 9.38 -0.06
C GLY A 151 -0.53 10.09 0.13
N VAL A 152 0.43 9.38 0.69
CA VAL A 152 1.78 9.94 0.97
C VAL A 152 2.48 10.42 -0.31
N LEU A 153 2.30 9.72 -1.42
CA LEU A 153 2.92 10.06 -2.72
C LEU A 153 2.02 10.91 -3.62
N SER A 154 0.82 11.30 -3.16
CA SER A 154 -0.07 12.13 -3.98
C SER A 154 0.35 13.59 -3.95
N SER A 155 0.17 14.29 -5.06
CA SER A 155 0.54 15.71 -5.20
C SER A 155 -0.25 16.66 -4.30
N GLY A 156 -1.37 16.20 -3.72
CA GLY A 156 -2.24 17.00 -2.84
C GLY A 156 -1.85 16.97 -1.36
N ASN A 157 -0.82 16.26 -0.98
CA ASN A 157 -0.44 16.08 0.44
C ASN A 157 0.32 17.26 1.05
N ASN A 158 0.68 18.27 0.26
CA ASN A 158 1.48 19.44 0.66
C ASN A 158 2.86 19.08 1.27
N ILE A 159 3.34 17.83 1.09
CA ILE A 159 4.69 17.44 1.51
C ILE A 159 5.68 18.07 0.53
N PRO A 160 6.66 18.86 1.01
CA PRO A 160 7.63 19.50 0.13
C PRO A 160 8.53 18.48 -0.55
N ILE A 161 8.80 18.72 -1.82
CA ILE A 161 9.63 17.84 -2.65
C ILE A 161 11.03 18.41 -2.70
N TYR A 162 12.03 17.63 -2.28
CA TYR A 162 13.43 17.97 -2.48
C TYR A 162 13.89 17.51 -3.88
N THR A 163 14.45 18.42 -4.66
CA THR A 163 15.00 18.09 -6.00
C THR A 163 16.48 17.78 -5.87
N LEU A 164 16.87 16.56 -6.23
CA LEU A 164 18.26 16.13 -6.23
C LEU A 164 19.11 16.97 -7.21
N GLN A 165 20.30 17.32 -6.80
CA GLN A 165 21.25 18.04 -7.65
C GLN A 165 21.84 17.10 -8.71
N ASN A 166 22.21 17.64 -9.86
CA ASN A 166 22.92 16.87 -10.87
C ASN A 166 24.33 16.54 -10.39
N GLY A 167 24.75 15.28 -10.58
CA GLY A 167 26.13 14.86 -10.35
C GLY A 167 27.08 15.30 -11.47
N ALA A 168 28.33 14.91 -11.40
CA ALA A 168 29.36 15.20 -12.39
C ALA A 168 29.02 14.70 -13.82
N ALA A 169 28.18 13.63 -13.91
CA ALA A 169 27.65 13.13 -15.17
C ALA A 169 26.50 13.97 -15.75
N GLY A 170 26.09 15.07 -15.10
CA GLY A 170 25.01 15.96 -15.54
C GLY A 170 23.60 15.36 -15.32
N LYS A 171 23.47 14.29 -14.56
CA LYS A 171 22.21 13.60 -14.24
C LYS A 171 21.94 13.59 -12.74
N ALA A 172 20.66 13.58 -12.39
CA ALA A 172 20.22 13.48 -10.99
C ALA A 172 20.08 12.03 -10.50
N ASP A 173 20.09 11.04 -11.41
CA ASP A 173 19.90 9.62 -11.09
C ASP A 173 21.06 9.06 -10.26
N TRP A 174 20.78 8.36 -9.20
CA TRP A 174 21.80 7.75 -8.35
C TRP A 174 22.62 6.67 -9.08
N ALA A 175 22.05 6.00 -10.08
CA ALA A 175 22.76 5.03 -10.91
C ALA A 175 23.94 5.66 -11.70
N SER A 176 23.92 6.98 -11.94
CA SER A 176 24.96 7.73 -12.64
C SER A 176 25.89 8.53 -11.74
N LYS A 177 25.65 8.53 -10.42
CA LYS A 177 26.40 9.28 -9.42
C LYS A 177 27.46 8.43 -8.72
N THR A 178 28.50 9.07 -8.24
CA THR A 178 29.50 8.45 -7.37
C THR A 178 28.95 8.29 -5.94
N ALA A 179 29.59 7.43 -5.14
CA ALA A 179 29.19 7.21 -3.75
C ALA A 179 29.22 8.50 -2.91
N ASP A 180 30.20 9.38 -3.17
CA ASP A 180 30.31 10.66 -2.47
C ASP A 180 29.18 11.63 -2.84
N GLU A 181 28.75 11.64 -4.09
CA GLU A 181 27.61 12.44 -4.57
C GLU A 181 26.29 11.94 -3.97
N ILE A 182 26.12 10.61 -3.88
CA ILE A 182 24.94 10.01 -3.22
C ILE A 182 24.92 10.35 -1.73
N ALA A 183 26.07 10.28 -1.05
CA ALA A 183 26.17 10.67 0.35
C ALA A 183 25.85 12.16 0.56
N ALA A 184 26.28 13.02 -0.35
CA ALA A 184 25.95 14.45 -0.34
C ALA A 184 24.45 14.69 -0.57
N ASP A 185 23.80 13.94 -1.47
CA ASP A 185 22.35 14.00 -1.68
C ASP A 185 21.56 13.61 -0.42
N ILE A 186 21.95 12.52 0.24
CA ILE A 186 21.33 12.07 1.49
C ILE A 186 21.47 13.14 2.58
N ALA A 187 22.67 13.68 2.76
CA ALA A 187 22.89 14.76 3.68
C ALA A 187 22.08 16.02 3.33
N GLY A 188 21.93 16.32 2.03
CA GLY A 188 21.12 17.41 1.53
C GLY A 188 19.63 17.25 1.87
N ILE A 189 19.07 16.04 1.73
CA ILE A 189 17.68 15.74 2.06
C ILE A 189 17.45 15.91 3.58
N LEU A 190 18.33 15.37 4.42
CA LEU A 190 18.21 15.48 5.87
C LEU A 190 18.29 16.95 6.31
N ASN A 191 19.29 17.70 5.83
CA ASN A 191 19.42 19.13 6.12
C ASN A 191 18.25 19.96 5.60
N TYR A 192 17.62 19.54 4.50
CA TYR A 192 16.45 20.23 3.97
C TYR A 192 15.25 20.14 4.90
N ILE A 193 14.99 18.97 5.49
CA ILE A 193 13.93 18.78 6.48
C ILE A 193 14.19 19.65 7.70
N ASP A 194 15.40 19.62 8.27
CA ASP A 194 15.79 20.41 9.44
C ASP A 194 15.65 21.92 9.15
N THR A 195 16.06 22.37 7.97
CA THR A 195 15.95 23.79 7.56
C THR A 195 14.50 24.20 7.39
N LEU A 196 13.67 23.36 6.74
CA LEU A 196 12.28 23.64 6.46
C LEU A 196 11.45 23.77 7.75
N THR A 197 11.71 22.90 8.72
CA THR A 197 11.01 22.85 9.99
C THR A 197 11.68 23.68 11.09
N GLN A 198 12.73 24.40 10.77
CA GLN A 198 13.53 25.18 11.74
C GLN A 198 14.05 24.33 12.92
N ASN A 199 14.48 23.10 12.62
CA ASN A 199 14.93 22.08 13.58
C ASN A 199 13.83 21.63 14.58
N VAL A 200 12.55 21.72 14.23
CA VAL A 200 11.44 21.19 15.03
C VAL A 200 11.25 19.71 14.78
N GLU A 201 11.32 19.30 13.51
CA GLU A 201 11.14 17.91 13.09
C GLU A 201 12.45 17.33 12.58
N HIS A 202 12.78 16.12 13.04
CA HIS A 202 13.94 15.38 12.57
C HIS A 202 13.49 14.06 11.93
N PRO A 203 14.03 13.69 10.76
CA PRO A 203 13.69 12.42 10.13
C PRO A 203 14.26 11.26 10.96
N ASP A 204 13.41 10.28 11.27
CA ASP A 204 13.75 9.06 12.00
C ASP A 204 13.73 7.82 11.11
N SER A 205 13.09 7.92 9.94
CA SER A 205 12.85 6.79 9.04
C SER A 205 13.15 7.16 7.60
N TRP A 206 13.74 6.21 6.87
CA TRP A 206 14.05 6.36 5.46
C TRP A 206 13.35 5.26 4.66
N VAL A 207 12.59 5.66 3.65
CA VAL A 207 11.88 4.74 2.76
C VAL A 207 12.41 4.87 1.36
N MET A 208 12.90 3.77 0.79
CA MET A 208 13.41 3.73 -0.58
C MET A 208 12.69 2.64 -1.39
N PRO A 209 12.48 2.85 -2.70
CA PRO A 209 12.04 1.79 -3.59
C PRO A 209 13.13 0.71 -3.72
N ASN A 210 12.72 -0.53 -4.00
CA ASN A 210 13.66 -1.64 -4.19
C ASN A 210 14.41 -1.60 -5.53
N ASP A 211 13.98 -0.75 -6.46
CA ASP A 211 14.45 -0.70 -7.85
C ASP A 211 15.35 0.51 -8.08
N LEU A 212 16.45 0.59 -7.34
CA LEU A 212 17.48 1.64 -7.50
C LEU A 212 18.69 1.12 -8.25
#